data_34599c84c7ea26644595712f0500bd3e
#
_entry.id   34599c84c7ea26644595712f0500bd3e
#
_cell.length_a   1.000
_cell.length_b   1.000
_cell.length_c   1.000
_cell.angle_alpha   90.00
_cell.angle_beta   90.00
_cell.angle_gamma   90.00
#
_symmetry.space_group_name_H-M   'P 1'
#
loop_
_entity.id
_entity.type
_entity.pdbx_description
1 polymer ?
#
loop_
_entity_poly.entity_id
_entity_poly.type
_entity_poly.pdbx_seq_one_letter_code
_entity_poly.pdbx_strand_id
1 'polypeptide(L)'
;MMFEHGNIEWKENYGHELKTINDNGRKYVTPEGKFSSVTTILGHRDRYKWARWRKQIGNEEANRITRHATTRGTKVHAMAEDYLNNEQINLKEEMPHHVQSFNVIKEVCDKSVGKVYAQEVPLYSIDLKTAGRVDCIGEFDGELSIIDFKTSGRVKAANEISNYFMQECAYAHM
;
A
#
# COMPACT_ATOMS: atom_id res chain seq x y z
N MET A 1 -8.38 -21.17 0.53
CA MET A 1 -7.88 -21.18 -0.85
C MET A 1 -6.36 -21.11 -0.77
N MET A 2 -5.62 -21.69 -1.72
CA MET A 2 -4.15 -21.49 -1.80
C MET A 2 -3.88 -20.75 -3.10
N PHE A 3 -3.10 -19.68 -3.02
CA PHE A 3 -2.68 -18.91 -4.19
C PHE A 3 -1.46 -19.57 -4.85
N GLU A 4 -1.45 -19.58 -6.18
CA GLU A 4 -0.27 -19.97 -6.94
C GLU A 4 0.73 -18.81 -6.96
N HIS A 5 2.04 -19.12 -6.82
CA HIS A 5 3.09 -18.12 -6.89
C HIS A 5 3.89 -18.28 -8.18
N GLY A 6 4.10 -17.16 -8.87
CA GLY A 6 4.93 -17.06 -10.06
C GLY A 6 6.27 -16.41 -9.76
N ASN A 7 7.11 -16.34 -10.76
CA ASN A 7 8.38 -15.62 -10.70
C ASN A 7 8.34 -14.42 -11.63
N ILE A 8 9.00 -13.32 -11.22
CA ILE A 8 9.27 -12.16 -12.07
C ILE A 8 10.74 -12.16 -12.43
N GLU A 9 11.04 -12.00 -13.71
CA GLU A 9 12.39 -11.66 -14.16
C GLU A 9 12.58 -10.15 -13.99
N TRP A 10 13.25 -9.77 -12.91
CA TRP A 10 13.53 -8.36 -12.64
C TRP A 10 14.59 -7.82 -13.57
N LYS A 11 14.39 -6.59 -14.05
CA LYS A 11 15.48 -5.83 -14.67
C LYS A 11 16.56 -5.58 -13.62
N GLU A 12 17.81 -5.40 -14.08
CA GLU A 12 18.93 -5.04 -13.22
C GLU A 12 18.55 -3.87 -12.29
N ASN A 13 18.89 -4.01 -11.01
CA ASN A 13 18.60 -3.06 -9.93
C ASN A 13 17.13 -3.02 -9.41
N TYR A 14 16.23 -3.85 -9.95
CA TYR A 14 14.86 -3.99 -9.43
C TYR A 14 14.71 -5.29 -8.61
N GLY A 15 13.65 -5.35 -7.81
CA GLY A 15 13.36 -6.53 -6.96
C GLY A 15 14.25 -6.67 -5.73
N HIS A 16 15.15 -5.71 -5.45
CA HIS A 16 16.03 -5.71 -4.29
C HIS A 16 15.54 -4.72 -3.23
N GLU A 17 15.79 -5.03 -1.95
CA GLU A 17 15.48 -4.10 -0.86
C GLU A 17 16.20 -2.76 -1.03
N LEU A 18 15.43 -1.69 -0.93
CA LEU A 18 15.93 -0.32 -0.96
C LEU A 18 15.94 0.27 0.45
N LYS A 19 17.09 0.83 0.85
CA LYS A 19 17.18 1.57 2.12
C LYS A 19 16.25 2.77 2.09
N THR A 20 15.46 2.94 3.16
CA THR A 20 14.64 4.12 3.36
C THR A 20 15.27 5.10 4.35
N ILE A 21 15.10 6.38 4.10
CA ILE A 21 15.50 7.47 5.00
C ILE A 21 14.33 8.45 5.16
N ASN A 22 14.32 9.18 6.29
CA ASN A 22 13.37 10.28 6.49
C ASN A 22 14.12 11.61 6.35
N ASP A 23 13.85 12.30 5.25
CA ASP A 23 14.41 13.62 4.91
C ASP A 23 13.30 14.43 4.24
N ASN A 24 12.58 15.22 5.07
CA ASN A 24 11.35 15.91 4.67
C ASN A 24 10.29 14.98 4.05
N GLY A 25 10.12 13.78 4.62
CA GLY A 25 9.31 12.69 4.16
C GLY A 25 10.14 11.46 3.81
N ARG A 26 9.47 10.35 3.56
CA ARG A 26 10.14 9.08 3.23
C ARG A 26 10.79 9.16 1.84
N LYS A 27 12.08 8.84 1.79
CA LYS A 27 12.85 8.66 0.56
C LYS A 27 13.45 7.27 0.50
N TYR A 28 13.63 6.77 -0.69
CA TYR A 28 14.34 5.54 -1.01
C TYR A 28 15.71 5.86 -1.60
N VAL A 29 16.72 5.13 -1.15
CA VAL A 29 18.08 5.22 -1.71
C VAL A 29 18.18 4.19 -2.82
N THR A 30 18.20 4.67 -4.06
CA THR A 30 18.34 3.87 -5.27
C THR A 30 19.78 3.99 -5.80
N PRO A 31 20.22 3.15 -6.75
CA PRO A 31 21.51 3.31 -7.43
C PRO A 31 21.69 4.70 -8.08
N GLU A 32 20.61 5.31 -8.55
CA GLU A 32 20.61 6.62 -9.24
C GLU A 32 20.44 7.82 -8.29
N GLY A 33 20.24 7.57 -7.00
CA GLY A 33 20.11 8.63 -6.00
C GLY A 33 18.98 8.44 -4.99
N LYS A 34 18.60 9.55 -4.35
CA LYS A 34 17.54 9.54 -3.33
C LYS A 34 16.23 10.01 -3.94
N PHE A 35 15.29 9.10 -4.10
CA PHE A 35 13.96 9.38 -4.66
C PHE A 35 12.90 9.49 -3.57
N SER A 36 12.02 10.47 -3.69
CA SER A 36 10.90 10.63 -2.76
C SER A 36 9.88 9.50 -2.94
N SER A 37 9.25 9.05 -1.84
CA SER A 37 8.18 8.07 -1.99
C SER A 37 6.97 8.69 -2.70
N VAL A 38 6.28 7.90 -3.53
CA VAL A 38 5.02 8.29 -4.18
C VAL A 38 4.04 8.85 -3.14
N THR A 39 3.88 8.16 -2.02
CA THR A 39 2.99 8.60 -0.94
C THR A 39 3.39 9.92 -0.30
N THR A 40 4.70 10.23 -0.21
CA THR A 40 5.19 11.55 0.24
C THR A 40 4.79 12.64 -0.73
N ILE A 41 4.97 12.43 -2.04
CA ILE A 41 4.61 13.40 -3.08
C ILE A 41 3.11 13.65 -3.09
N LEU A 42 2.29 12.58 -3.09
CA LEU A 42 0.84 12.70 -3.05
C LEU A 42 0.33 13.35 -1.76
N GLY A 43 1.01 13.11 -0.62
CA GLY A 43 0.72 13.75 0.65
C GLY A 43 0.92 15.27 0.62
N HIS A 44 1.89 15.76 -0.15
CA HIS A 44 2.09 17.21 -0.36
C HIS A 44 0.91 17.87 -1.07
N ARG A 45 0.27 17.18 -1.99
CA ARG A 45 -0.94 17.65 -2.68
C ARG A 45 -2.08 17.90 -1.69
N ASP A 46 -2.25 17.02 -0.72
CA ASP A 46 -3.36 17.07 0.24
C ASP A 46 -3.04 17.86 1.51
N ARG A 47 -1.85 18.47 1.64
CA ARG A 47 -1.38 19.12 2.87
C ARG A 47 -2.35 20.17 3.43
N TYR A 48 -2.96 20.99 2.57
CA TYR A 48 -3.91 22.03 2.99
C TYR A 48 -5.24 21.44 3.47
N LYS A 49 -5.70 20.36 2.84
CA LYS A 49 -6.88 19.59 3.25
C LYS A 49 -6.68 19.03 4.66
N TRP A 50 -5.53 18.40 4.91
CA TRP A 50 -5.17 17.84 6.21
C TRP A 50 -4.96 18.91 7.28
N ALA A 51 -4.34 20.03 6.94
CA ALA A 51 -4.17 21.15 7.87
C ALA A 51 -5.53 21.76 8.28
N ARG A 52 -6.46 21.93 7.33
CA ARG A 52 -7.82 22.40 7.60
C ARG A 52 -8.56 21.42 8.50
N TRP A 53 -8.53 20.15 8.17
CA TRP A 53 -9.15 19.09 8.98
C TRP A 53 -8.63 19.09 10.41
N ARG A 54 -7.30 19.14 10.61
CA ARG A 54 -6.69 19.22 11.95
C ARG A 54 -7.15 20.46 12.71
N LYS A 55 -7.27 21.60 12.04
CA LYS A 55 -7.76 22.82 12.65
C LYS A 55 -9.21 22.70 13.11
N GLN A 56 -10.04 21.95 12.37
CA GLN A 56 -11.47 21.76 12.71
C GLN A 56 -11.69 20.86 13.91
N ILE A 57 -10.96 19.74 14.02
CA ILE A 57 -11.19 18.72 15.07
C ILE A 57 -10.22 18.80 16.24
N GLY A 58 -9.17 19.62 16.12
CA GLY A 58 -8.09 19.70 17.11
C GLY A 58 -6.98 18.68 16.90
N ASN A 59 -5.78 19.03 17.37
CA ASN A 59 -4.60 18.19 17.14
C ASN A 59 -4.65 16.85 17.89
N GLU A 60 -5.19 16.83 19.11
CA GLU A 60 -5.29 15.62 19.92
C GLU A 60 -6.16 14.58 19.26
N GLU A 61 -7.37 14.97 18.87
CA GLU A 61 -8.32 14.09 18.18
C GLU A 61 -7.79 13.67 16.80
N ALA A 62 -7.19 14.58 16.05
CA ALA A 62 -6.55 14.26 14.78
C ALA A 62 -5.44 13.21 14.94
N ASN A 63 -4.61 13.32 15.98
CA ASN A 63 -3.56 12.35 16.29
C ASN A 63 -4.16 11.00 16.70
N ARG A 64 -5.22 10.98 17.49
CA ARG A 64 -5.94 9.76 17.88
C ARG A 64 -6.48 9.02 16.65
N ILE A 65 -7.21 9.73 15.77
CA ILE A 65 -7.77 9.16 14.53
C ILE A 65 -6.66 8.64 13.61
N THR A 66 -5.60 9.43 13.41
CA THR A 66 -4.48 9.04 12.56
C THR A 66 -3.80 7.78 13.09
N ARG A 67 -3.53 7.70 14.40
CA ARG A 67 -2.93 6.51 15.02
C ARG A 67 -3.78 5.27 14.80
N HIS A 68 -5.09 5.35 15.08
CA HIS A 68 -5.99 4.23 14.83
C HIS A 68 -6.03 3.79 13.37
N ALA A 69 -6.08 4.76 12.44
CA ALA A 69 -6.06 4.46 11.02
C ALA A 69 -4.75 3.79 10.57
N THR A 70 -3.60 4.28 11.04
CA THR A 70 -2.29 3.70 10.74
C THR A 70 -2.15 2.29 11.30
N THR A 71 -2.50 2.08 12.59
CA THR A 71 -2.44 0.74 13.22
C THR A 71 -3.32 -0.26 12.47
N ARG A 72 -4.58 0.13 12.16
CA ARG A 72 -5.47 -0.72 11.37
C ARG A 72 -4.86 -1.03 10.00
N GLY A 73 -4.36 -0.01 9.29
CA GLY A 73 -3.72 -0.19 7.98
C GLY A 73 -2.60 -1.22 8.05
N THR A 74 -1.61 -1.01 8.92
CA THR A 74 -0.46 -1.90 9.08
C THR A 74 -0.89 -3.34 9.39
N LYS A 75 -1.85 -3.54 10.31
CA LYS A 75 -2.32 -4.87 10.67
C LYS A 75 -3.06 -5.58 9.54
N VAL A 76 -3.91 -4.85 8.82
CA VAL A 76 -4.68 -5.43 7.71
C VAL A 76 -3.79 -5.76 6.52
N HIS A 77 -2.78 -4.92 6.21
CA HIS A 77 -1.80 -5.22 5.15
C HIS A 77 -0.99 -6.47 5.51
N ALA A 78 -0.48 -6.59 6.75
CA ALA A 78 0.24 -7.79 7.17
C ALA A 78 -0.62 -9.06 7.04
N MET A 79 -1.90 -9.01 7.47
CA MET A 79 -2.80 -10.16 7.29
C MET A 79 -3.07 -10.47 5.80
N ALA A 80 -3.14 -9.46 4.93
CA ALA A 80 -3.34 -9.67 3.50
C ALA A 80 -2.09 -10.28 2.86
N GLU A 81 -0.90 -9.83 3.25
CA GLU A 81 0.39 -10.38 2.84
C GLU A 81 0.52 -11.85 3.25
N ASP A 82 0.33 -12.16 4.54
CA ASP A 82 0.36 -13.54 5.05
C ASP A 82 -0.64 -14.43 4.31
N TYR A 83 -1.85 -13.90 4.05
CA TYR A 83 -2.91 -14.63 3.35
C TYR A 83 -2.52 -14.99 1.91
N LEU A 84 -2.00 -14.04 1.18
CA LEU A 84 -1.54 -14.25 -0.20
C LEU A 84 -0.29 -15.14 -0.25
N ASN A 85 0.53 -15.15 0.81
CA ASN A 85 1.66 -16.07 0.98
C ASN A 85 1.23 -17.49 1.40
N ASN A 86 -0.06 -17.76 1.55
CA ASN A 86 -0.59 -19.01 2.08
C ASN A 86 -0.14 -19.33 3.51
N GLU A 87 0.18 -18.29 4.29
CA GLU A 87 0.57 -18.44 5.68
C GLU A 87 -0.63 -18.51 6.62
N GLN A 88 -0.41 -19.09 7.79
CA GLN A 88 -1.47 -19.23 8.78
C GLN A 88 -1.63 -17.94 9.60
N ILE A 89 -2.82 -17.33 9.53
CA ILE A 89 -3.15 -16.09 10.24
C ILE A 89 -3.84 -16.42 11.57
N ASN A 90 -3.32 -15.91 12.68
CA ASN A 90 -3.96 -16.04 13.99
C ASN A 90 -4.97 -14.91 14.24
N LEU A 91 -6.17 -15.05 13.68
CA LEU A 91 -7.25 -14.05 13.82
C LEU A 91 -7.75 -13.87 15.26
N LYS A 92 -7.47 -14.81 16.18
CA LYS A 92 -7.93 -14.74 17.58
C LYS A 92 -7.21 -13.67 18.39
N GLU A 93 -6.00 -13.31 17.98
CA GLU A 93 -5.18 -12.29 18.65
C GLU A 93 -5.39 -10.90 18.08
N GLU A 94 -6.13 -10.79 16.97
CA GLU A 94 -6.38 -9.52 16.32
C GLU A 94 -7.68 -8.84 16.79
N MET A 95 -7.70 -7.51 16.74
CA MET A 95 -8.88 -6.73 17.10
C MET A 95 -10.02 -6.98 16.11
N PRO A 96 -11.30 -7.09 16.58
CA PRO A 96 -12.44 -7.43 15.71
C PRO A 96 -12.57 -6.54 14.45
N HIS A 97 -12.25 -5.26 14.55
CA HIS A 97 -12.33 -4.34 13.41
C HIS A 97 -11.17 -4.52 12.39
N HIS A 98 -10.01 -5.07 12.81
CA HIS A 98 -8.95 -5.49 11.88
C HIS A 98 -9.40 -6.72 11.11
N VAL A 99 -9.93 -7.72 11.83
CA VAL A 99 -10.47 -8.95 11.24
C VAL A 99 -11.59 -8.65 10.25
N GLN A 100 -12.51 -7.76 10.60
CA GLN A 100 -13.58 -7.35 9.69
C GLN A 100 -13.03 -6.70 8.41
N SER A 101 -12.05 -5.81 8.54
CA SER A 101 -11.42 -5.16 7.38
C SER A 101 -10.65 -6.16 6.51
N PHE A 102 -9.94 -7.10 7.14
CA PHE A 102 -9.23 -8.17 6.45
C PHE A 102 -10.20 -9.11 5.71
N ASN A 103 -11.33 -9.49 6.33
CA ASN A 103 -12.30 -10.38 5.69
C ASN A 103 -12.85 -9.80 4.37
N VAL A 104 -13.04 -8.47 4.29
CA VAL A 104 -13.44 -7.81 3.03
C VAL A 104 -12.36 -7.97 1.97
N ILE A 105 -11.08 -7.75 2.32
CA ILE A 105 -9.95 -7.96 1.40
C ILE A 105 -9.86 -9.42 0.98
N LYS A 106 -9.96 -10.34 1.95
CA LYS A 106 -9.95 -11.79 1.70
C LYS A 106 -11.00 -12.22 0.69
N GLU A 107 -12.24 -11.72 0.84
CA GLU A 107 -13.34 -12.03 -0.08
C GLU A 107 -13.04 -11.58 -1.52
N VAL A 108 -12.44 -10.39 -1.68
CA VAL A 108 -12.00 -9.88 -2.99
C VAL A 108 -10.84 -10.72 -3.54
N CYS A 109 -9.85 -11.03 -2.71
CA CYS A 109 -8.71 -11.86 -3.12
C CYS A 109 -9.17 -13.25 -3.56
N ASP A 110 -10.04 -13.91 -2.78
CA ASP A 110 -10.58 -15.25 -3.12
C ASP A 110 -11.31 -15.28 -4.46
N LYS A 111 -11.90 -14.16 -4.85
CA LYS A 111 -12.69 -14.06 -6.07
C LYS A 111 -11.86 -13.67 -7.29
N SER A 112 -10.92 -12.75 -7.13
CA SER A 112 -10.31 -12.02 -8.25
C SER A 112 -8.80 -12.21 -8.38
N VAL A 113 -8.10 -12.58 -7.30
CA VAL A 113 -6.64 -12.77 -7.35
C VAL A 113 -6.34 -14.18 -7.83
N GLY A 114 -5.58 -14.27 -8.93
CA GLY A 114 -5.03 -15.51 -9.47
C GLY A 114 -3.63 -15.77 -8.93
N LYS A 115 -2.64 -15.75 -9.84
CA LYS A 115 -1.23 -15.97 -9.50
C LYS A 115 -0.63 -14.72 -8.86
N VAL A 116 0.09 -14.90 -7.76
CA VAL A 116 0.86 -13.86 -7.08
C VAL A 116 2.32 -13.93 -7.54
N TYR A 117 2.86 -12.82 -8.01
CA TYR A 117 4.24 -12.77 -8.51
C TYR A 117 5.21 -12.13 -7.52
N ALA A 118 4.79 -11.10 -6.82
CA ALA A 118 5.62 -10.44 -5.80
C ALA A 118 4.75 -9.69 -4.78
N GLN A 119 5.25 -9.55 -3.54
CA GLN A 119 4.61 -8.78 -2.49
C GLN A 119 5.64 -7.90 -1.79
N GLU A 120 5.19 -6.75 -1.27
CA GLU A 120 6.00 -5.81 -0.49
C GLU A 120 7.34 -5.44 -1.18
N VAL A 121 7.34 -5.40 -2.51
CA VAL A 121 8.55 -5.17 -3.30
C VAL A 121 8.77 -3.67 -3.56
N PRO A 122 9.98 -3.14 -3.35
CA PRO A 122 10.28 -1.77 -3.68
C PRO A 122 10.50 -1.60 -5.19
N LEU A 123 9.84 -0.60 -5.74
CA LEU A 123 9.98 -0.18 -7.13
C LEU A 123 10.43 1.29 -7.19
N TYR A 124 11.04 1.70 -8.30
CA TYR A 124 11.38 3.09 -8.54
C TYR A 124 11.37 3.43 -10.04
N SER A 125 11.21 4.70 -10.34
CA SER A 125 11.28 5.25 -11.68
C SER A 125 12.32 6.38 -11.74
N ILE A 126 13.27 6.26 -12.64
CA ILE A 126 14.27 7.29 -12.92
C ILE A 126 13.61 8.52 -13.55
N ASP A 127 12.64 8.30 -14.44
CA ASP A 127 11.94 9.38 -15.15
C ASP A 127 11.09 10.20 -14.18
N LEU A 128 10.33 9.54 -13.31
CA LEU A 128 9.51 10.20 -12.31
C LEU A 128 10.32 10.68 -11.09
N LYS A 129 11.55 10.20 -10.91
CA LYS A 129 12.39 10.40 -9.70
C LYS A 129 11.63 10.07 -8.42
N THR A 130 10.87 8.99 -8.48
CA THR A 130 10.03 8.50 -7.38
C THR A 130 10.28 7.04 -7.12
N ALA A 131 9.99 6.62 -5.91
CA ALA A 131 10.05 5.22 -5.51
C ALA A 131 8.88 4.88 -4.59
N GLY A 132 8.63 3.60 -4.40
CA GLY A 132 7.61 3.13 -3.47
C GLY A 132 7.73 1.65 -3.21
N ARG A 133 6.88 1.15 -2.34
CA ARG A 133 6.72 -0.26 -2.08
C ARG A 133 5.30 -0.64 -2.49
N VAL A 134 5.20 -1.58 -3.41
CA VAL A 134 3.91 -2.09 -3.88
C VAL A 134 3.46 -3.23 -2.98
N ASP A 135 2.18 -3.26 -2.63
CA ASP A 135 1.65 -4.31 -1.74
C ASP A 135 1.67 -5.67 -2.44
N CYS A 136 1.21 -5.74 -3.71
CA CYS A 136 1.22 -6.99 -4.46
C CYS A 136 1.29 -6.74 -5.98
N ILE A 137 2.01 -7.59 -6.67
CA ILE A 137 2.00 -7.75 -8.12
C ILE A 137 1.43 -9.14 -8.40
N GLY A 138 0.33 -9.21 -9.09
CA GLY A 138 -0.37 -10.48 -9.33
C GLY A 138 -1.38 -10.39 -10.45
N GLU A 139 -2.04 -11.50 -10.74
CA GLU A 139 -3.20 -11.51 -11.63
C GLU A 139 -4.43 -11.07 -10.85
N PHE A 140 -5.17 -10.10 -11.41
CA PHE A 140 -6.46 -9.67 -10.90
C PHE A 140 -7.50 -9.77 -12.03
N ASP A 141 -8.52 -10.59 -11.83
CA ASP A 141 -9.49 -10.95 -12.86
C ASP A 141 -8.82 -11.47 -14.16
N GLY A 142 -7.67 -12.17 -14.04
CA GLY A 142 -6.93 -12.76 -15.14
C GLY A 142 -5.92 -11.82 -15.83
N GLU A 143 -5.80 -10.56 -15.39
CA GLU A 143 -4.88 -9.58 -15.95
C GLU A 143 -3.73 -9.27 -14.97
N LEU A 144 -2.48 -9.19 -15.47
CA LEU A 144 -1.34 -8.77 -14.66
C LEU A 144 -1.54 -7.35 -14.13
N SER A 145 -1.55 -7.22 -12.82
CA SER A 145 -1.97 -5.99 -12.15
C SER A 145 -1.08 -5.61 -10.97
N ILE A 146 -1.03 -4.31 -10.70
CA ILE A 146 -0.62 -3.77 -9.40
C ILE A 146 -1.84 -3.80 -8.48
N ILE A 147 -1.70 -4.42 -7.33
CA ILE A 147 -2.76 -4.55 -6.32
C ILE A 147 -2.29 -3.82 -5.06
N ASP A 148 -3.09 -2.86 -4.60
CA ASP A 148 -2.78 -2.06 -3.40
C ASP A 148 -3.99 -2.08 -2.45
N PHE A 149 -3.74 -2.45 -1.21
CA PHE A 149 -4.78 -2.59 -0.20
C PHE A 149 -4.99 -1.27 0.54
N LYS A 150 -6.24 -0.84 0.64
CA LYS A 150 -6.59 0.39 1.34
C LYS A 150 -7.67 0.16 2.38
N THR A 151 -7.38 0.55 3.61
CA THR A 151 -8.39 0.53 4.68
C THR A 151 -9.03 1.90 4.85
N SER A 152 -10.33 1.93 5.09
CA SER A 152 -11.07 3.16 5.36
C SER A 152 -12.10 2.95 6.46
N GLY A 153 -12.37 3.99 7.24
CA GLY A 153 -13.46 3.99 8.23
C GLY A 153 -14.85 4.18 7.61
N ARG A 154 -14.93 4.49 6.31
CA ARG A 154 -16.19 4.64 5.55
C ARG A 154 -15.95 4.35 4.08
N VAL A 155 -17.02 4.08 3.37
CA VAL A 155 -16.98 4.04 1.91
C VAL A 155 -16.65 5.45 1.38
N LYS A 156 -15.72 5.51 0.43
CA LYS A 156 -15.31 6.75 -0.24
C LYS A 156 -15.88 6.80 -1.64
N ALA A 157 -16.26 7.99 -2.09
CA ALA A 157 -16.63 8.22 -3.48
C ALA A 157 -15.37 8.20 -4.39
N ALA A 158 -15.56 7.92 -5.68
CA ALA A 158 -14.45 7.83 -6.64
C ALA A 158 -13.57 9.09 -6.71
N ASN A 159 -14.17 10.27 -6.58
CA ASN A 159 -13.45 11.54 -6.55
C ASN A 159 -12.60 11.77 -5.27
N GLU A 160 -12.83 10.98 -4.22
CA GLU A 160 -12.05 11.04 -2.97
C GLU A 160 -10.82 10.12 -2.98
N ILE A 161 -10.71 9.23 -3.97
CA ILE A 161 -9.65 8.22 -4.08
C ILE A 161 -8.71 8.47 -5.28
N SER A 162 -8.73 9.66 -5.87
CA SER A 162 -7.84 9.98 -6.99
C SER A 162 -6.36 9.79 -6.69
N ASN A 163 -5.95 9.98 -5.42
CA ASN A 163 -4.57 9.71 -5.01
C ASN A 163 -4.23 8.21 -5.03
N TYR A 164 -5.20 7.32 -4.82
CA TYR A 164 -4.97 5.88 -4.93
C TYR A 164 -4.67 5.50 -6.38
N PHE A 165 -5.51 5.93 -7.32
CA PHE A 165 -5.25 5.70 -8.74
C PHE A 165 -3.92 6.27 -9.21
N MET A 166 -3.54 7.48 -8.75
CA MET A 166 -2.23 8.05 -9.09
C MET A 166 -1.06 7.25 -8.49
N GLN A 167 -1.22 6.69 -7.30
CA GLN A 167 -0.23 5.83 -6.69
C GLN A 167 -0.03 4.56 -7.51
N GLU A 168 -1.11 3.90 -7.91
CA GLU A 168 -1.06 2.68 -8.69
C GLU A 168 -0.55 2.91 -10.11
N CYS A 169 -0.96 4.00 -10.77
CA CYS A 169 -0.38 4.40 -12.05
C CYS A 169 1.15 4.64 -11.95
N ALA A 170 1.61 5.26 -10.86
CA ALA A 170 3.04 5.44 -10.64
C ALA A 170 3.78 4.10 -10.46
N TYR A 171 3.19 3.16 -9.73
CA TYR A 171 3.76 1.82 -9.56
C TYR A 171 3.73 1.00 -10.84
N ALA A 172 2.67 1.09 -11.64
CA ALA A 172 2.60 0.43 -12.93
C ALA A 172 3.60 0.99 -13.96
N HIS A 173 4.08 2.23 -13.76
CA HIS A 173 5.12 2.86 -14.59
C HIS A 173 6.55 2.48 -14.11
N MET A 174 6.73 2.01 -12.91
CA MET A 174 8.02 1.58 -12.35
C MET A 174 8.41 0.19 -12.81
#